data_65f9b07e48eff306e3fa9ebd71530b24
#
_entry.id   65f9b07e48eff306e3fa9ebd71530b24
#
_cell.length_a   1.000
_cell.length_b   1.000
_cell.length_c   1.000
_cell.angle_alpha   90.00
_cell.angle_beta   90.00
_cell.angle_gamma   90.00
#
_symmetry.space_group_name_H-M   'P 1'
#
loop_
_entity.id
_entity.type
_entity.pdbx_description
1 polymer ?
#
loop_
_entity_poly.entity_id
_entity_poly.type
_entity_poly.pdbx_seq_one_letter_code
_entity_poly.pdbx_strand_id
1 'polypeptide(L)'
;MTGKRIWRKPGRHWLLLAALLAAGALAAAAARSSAAAPAENPPQEEQPVTVLPAEPEIPADVPADVPEEMPWTPVQESEPVDDSYFDDVAFVGDSRTDGFRLYSGLERGTYFCVTGETVASATDMENWKTEDGRKISLADAVAAADCGKIYLMLGINELGWNGTDIFRSHAENLLRRLQADHPDAEIVVQSLLPVSAEQDAKGSYVNNQRILAYNQVWMELAEETGCDYVNIAEAVTGEDGCLPAEMSFDGVHLNRAGCHAWLDYLRTHSVGQPSGEHQETAAAVS
;
A
#
# COMPACT_ATOMS: atom_id res chain seq x y z
N MET A 1 -5.40 10.78 58.81
CA MET A 1 -5.57 11.86 57.80
C MET A 1 -5.88 11.24 56.46
N THR A 2 -7.15 11.26 56.08
CA THR A 2 -7.73 10.53 54.96
C THR A 2 -7.82 11.46 53.75
N GLY A 3 -6.98 11.24 52.76
CA GLY A 3 -7.01 11.99 51.50
C GLY A 3 -8.04 11.42 50.51
N LYS A 4 -9.14 12.15 50.30
CA LYS A 4 -10.16 11.85 49.29
C LYS A 4 -9.63 12.15 47.90
N ARG A 5 -9.51 11.13 47.01
CA ARG A 5 -9.29 11.31 45.58
C ARG A 5 -10.58 11.78 44.90
N ILE A 6 -10.56 12.97 44.32
CA ILE A 6 -11.67 13.53 43.54
C ILE A 6 -11.53 13.02 42.11
N TRP A 7 -12.45 12.17 41.68
CA TRP A 7 -12.62 11.77 40.27
C TRP A 7 -13.28 12.91 39.51
N ARG A 8 -12.55 13.50 38.56
CA ARG A 8 -13.14 14.43 37.57
C ARG A 8 -13.73 13.60 36.42
N LYS A 9 -15.03 13.76 36.19
CA LYS A 9 -15.75 13.20 35.03
C LYS A 9 -15.25 13.89 33.76
N PRO A 10 -15.00 13.15 32.64
CA PRO A 10 -14.66 13.77 31.34
C PRO A 10 -15.86 14.53 30.77
N GLY A 11 -15.60 15.72 30.26
CA GLY A 11 -16.60 16.66 29.74
C GLY A 11 -17.27 16.18 28.45
N ARG A 12 -18.53 16.59 28.34
CA ARG A 12 -19.50 16.32 27.26
C ARG A 12 -19.17 17.04 25.93
N HIS A 13 -18.02 16.85 25.33
CA HIS A 13 -17.67 17.47 24.03
C HIS A 13 -17.56 16.49 22.85
N TRP A 14 -17.93 15.23 23.03
CA TRP A 14 -17.87 14.20 21.99
C TRP A 14 -19.16 13.98 21.18
N LEU A 15 -20.18 14.84 21.36
CA LEU A 15 -21.49 14.67 20.71
C LEU A 15 -21.83 15.73 19.63
N LEU A 16 -20.89 16.49 19.12
CA LEU A 16 -21.15 17.55 18.10
C LEU A 16 -20.43 17.41 16.75
N LEU A 17 -19.84 16.25 16.45
CA LEU A 17 -19.21 16.01 15.13
C LEU A 17 -19.95 15.01 14.24
N ALA A 18 -21.17 14.61 14.57
CA ALA A 18 -21.98 13.66 13.79
C ALA A 18 -23.17 14.30 13.04
N ALA A 19 -23.20 15.60 12.81
CA ALA A 19 -24.39 16.27 12.26
C ALA A 19 -24.09 17.32 11.17
N LEU A 20 -23.20 17.01 10.20
CA LEU A 20 -22.94 17.91 9.04
C LEU A 20 -22.70 17.19 7.70
N LEU A 21 -23.35 16.04 7.44
CA LEU A 21 -23.36 15.38 6.13
C LEU A 21 -24.78 14.96 5.70
N ALA A 22 -25.75 15.85 5.76
CA ALA A 22 -27.08 15.61 5.20
C ALA A 22 -27.70 16.91 4.68
N ALA A 23 -27.15 17.49 3.58
CA ALA A 23 -27.89 18.46 2.76
C ALA A 23 -27.14 18.67 1.42
N GLY A 24 -27.50 17.91 0.38
CA GLY A 24 -26.90 18.08 -0.95
C GLY A 24 -27.48 17.12 -1.99
N ALA A 25 -28.80 16.91 -2.00
CA ALA A 25 -29.44 16.20 -3.10
C ALA A 25 -30.80 16.86 -3.36
N LEU A 26 -30.86 17.65 -4.43
CA LEU A 26 -32.08 17.92 -5.23
C LEU A 26 -31.88 19.16 -6.11
N ALA A 27 -31.49 18.95 -7.39
CA ALA A 27 -31.94 19.73 -8.53
C ALA A 27 -31.19 19.29 -9.80
N ALA A 28 -31.82 18.52 -10.66
CA ALA A 28 -31.72 18.64 -12.11
C ALA A 28 -32.70 17.67 -12.76
N ALA A 29 -33.87 18.20 -13.10
CA ALA A 29 -34.80 17.55 -14.01
C ALA A 29 -34.73 18.27 -15.37
N ALA A 30 -34.81 17.44 -16.45
CA ALA A 30 -35.28 17.77 -17.79
C ALA A 30 -34.40 18.61 -18.74
N ALA A 31 -33.72 17.90 -19.66
CA ALA A 31 -33.59 18.39 -21.04
C ALA A 31 -33.88 17.23 -22.01
N ARG A 32 -34.77 17.55 -22.94
CA ARG A 32 -35.49 16.66 -23.84
C ARG A 32 -34.61 16.12 -24.97
N SER A 33 -34.85 14.86 -25.32
CA SER A 33 -34.58 14.19 -26.58
C SER A 33 -34.82 15.05 -27.82
N SER A 34 -33.84 15.10 -28.71
CA SER A 34 -34.03 15.37 -30.15
C SER A 34 -33.24 14.30 -30.91
N ALA A 35 -34.01 13.41 -31.53
CA ALA A 35 -33.47 12.39 -32.42
C ALA A 35 -33.03 13.03 -33.75
N ALA A 36 -31.77 12.86 -34.12
CA ALA A 36 -31.27 13.11 -35.47
C ALA A 36 -31.04 11.79 -36.18
N ALA A 37 -31.50 11.66 -37.40
CA ALA A 37 -31.40 10.50 -38.27
C ALA A 37 -29.95 10.19 -38.68
N PRO A 38 -29.60 8.93 -39.07
CA PRO A 38 -28.24 8.53 -39.42
C PRO A 38 -27.83 9.13 -40.77
N ALA A 39 -26.64 9.73 -40.81
CA ALA A 39 -25.99 10.17 -42.03
C ALA A 39 -25.31 8.95 -42.72
N GLU A 40 -25.56 8.78 -44.01
CA GLU A 40 -24.92 7.81 -44.89
C GLU A 40 -23.42 8.12 -45.02
N ASN A 41 -22.57 7.09 -44.86
CA ASN A 41 -21.15 7.18 -45.09
C ASN A 41 -20.84 7.25 -46.61
N PRO A 42 -19.93 8.12 -47.05
CA PRO A 42 -19.43 8.09 -48.44
C PRO A 42 -18.52 6.86 -48.67
N PRO A 43 -18.36 6.41 -49.93
CA PRO A 43 -17.57 5.21 -50.28
C PRO A 43 -16.09 5.40 -49.95
N GLN A 44 -15.50 4.39 -49.30
CA GLN A 44 -14.05 4.33 -49.07
C GLN A 44 -13.29 4.06 -50.38
N GLU A 45 -12.39 4.95 -50.73
CA GLU A 45 -11.36 4.71 -51.74
C GLU A 45 -10.35 3.69 -51.21
N GLU A 46 -10.12 2.61 -51.97
CA GLU A 46 -9.10 1.63 -51.70
C GLU A 46 -7.71 2.26 -51.84
N GLN A 47 -6.98 2.34 -50.71
CA GLN A 47 -5.57 2.74 -50.70
C GLN A 47 -4.68 1.58 -51.08
N PRO A 48 -3.59 1.81 -51.87
CA PRO A 48 -2.69 0.74 -52.28
C PRO A 48 -1.93 0.13 -51.09
N VAL A 49 -1.88 -1.20 -51.08
CA VAL A 49 -1.14 -2.00 -50.09
C VAL A 49 0.34 -1.66 -50.18
N THR A 50 0.86 -0.94 -49.21
CA THR A 50 2.30 -0.72 -49.06
C THR A 50 2.95 -2.01 -48.55
N VAL A 51 3.77 -2.65 -49.36
CA VAL A 51 4.61 -3.79 -48.98
C VAL A 51 5.61 -3.29 -47.95
N LEU A 52 5.54 -3.82 -46.71
CA LEU A 52 6.52 -3.55 -45.65
C LEU A 52 7.89 -4.07 -46.09
N PRO A 53 8.97 -3.35 -45.80
CA PRO A 53 10.34 -3.85 -46.02
C PRO A 53 10.59 -5.06 -45.13
N ALA A 54 11.36 -6.05 -45.66
CA ALA A 54 11.77 -7.23 -44.92
C ALA A 54 12.43 -6.85 -43.57
N GLU A 55 12.10 -7.59 -42.51
CA GLU A 55 12.75 -7.48 -41.21
C GLU A 55 14.27 -7.58 -41.37
N PRO A 56 15.05 -6.74 -40.66
CA PRO A 56 16.50 -6.88 -40.65
C PRO A 56 16.88 -8.22 -40.01
N GLU A 57 17.72 -9.01 -40.72
CA GLU A 57 18.31 -10.22 -40.16
C GLU A 57 19.11 -9.89 -38.89
N ILE A 58 18.73 -10.48 -37.77
CA ILE A 58 19.43 -10.38 -36.48
C ILE A 58 20.80 -11.07 -36.66
N PRO A 59 21.93 -10.40 -36.35
CA PRO A 59 23.24 -11.05 -36.41
C PRO A 59 23.28 -12.22 -35.43
N ALA A 60 23.77 -13.37 -35.88
CA ALA A 60 23.87 -14.63 -35.14
C ALA A 60 25.02 -14.64 -34.11
N ASP A 61 25.40 -13.52 -33.52
CA ASP A 61 26.48 -13.42 -32.51
C ASP A 61 26.02 -12.59 -31.33
N VAL A 62 24.97 -13.10 -30.64
CA VAL A 62 24.61 -12.65 -29.28
C VAL A 62 25.41 -13.52 -28.33
N PRO A 63 26.25 -12.95 -27.44
CA PRO A 63 26.95 -13.74 -26.43
C PRO A 63 25.92 -14.49 -25.57
N ALA A 64 26.12 -15.81 -25.41
CA ALA A 64 25.22 -16.71 -24.66
C ALA A 64 25.30 -16.55 -23.13
N ASP A 65 25.67 -15.37 -22.62
CA ASP A 65 25.88 -15.13 -21.19
C ASP A 65 25.30 -13.75 -20.76
N VAL A 66 24.10 -13.43 -21.25
CA VAL A 66 23.28 -12.46 -20.53
C VAL A 66 22.55 -13.25 -19.46
N PRO A 67 22.73 -12.97 -18.16
CA PRO A 67 21.92 -13.58 -17.13
C PRO A 67 20.46 -13.32 -17.49
N GLU A 68 19.66 -14.38 -17.61
CA GLU A 68 18.23 -14.27 -17.80
C GLU A 68 17.72 -13.54 -16.55
N GLU A 69 17.39 -12.24 -16.68
CA GLU A 69 16.81 -11.48 -15.58
C GLU A 69 15.55 -12.23 -15.15
N MET A 70 15.58 -12.75 -13.93
CA MET A 70 14.40 -13.44 -13.40
C MET A 70 13.23 -12.47 -13.41
N PRO A 71 12.06 -12.89 -13.89
CA PRO A 71 10.90 -12.01 -13.92
C PRO A 71 10.60 -11.53 -12.50
N TRP A 72 10.32 -10.23 -12.35
CA TRP A 72 9.92 -9.65 -11.08
C TRP A 72 8.70 -10.40 -10.51
N THR A 73 8.72 -10.70 -9.23
CA THR A 73 7.62 -11.34 -8.50
C THR A 73 7.46 -10.69 -7.13
N PRO A 74 6.24 -10.68 -6.57
CA PRO A 74 6.06 -10.35 -5.15
C PRO A 74 6.97 -11.18 -4.26
N VAL A 75 7.30 -10.65 -3.09
CA VAL A 75 8.11 -11.35 -2.07
C VAL A 75 7.47 -12.70 -1.76
N GLN A 76 8.27 -13.75 -1.89
CA GLN A 76 7.84 -15.13 -1.64
C GLN A 76 8.15 -15.55 -0.21
N GLU A 77 7.47 -16.61 0.26
CA GLU A 77 7.75 -17.21 1.56
C GLU A 77 9.21 -17.70 1.63
N SER A 78 9.87 -17.41 2.74
CA SER A 78 11.26 -17.75 3.04
C SER A 78 11.40 -18.30 4.46
N GLU A 79 12.61 -18.75 4.82
CA GLU A 79 12.91 -19.09 6.21
C GLU A 79 12.62 -17.91 7.13
N PRO A 80 11.99 -18.15 8.29
CA PRO A 80 11.61 -17.07 9.20
C PRO A 80 12.82 -16.30 9.73
N VAL A 81 12.71 -14.97 9.72
CA VAL A 81 13.66 -14.08 10.40
C VAL A 81 13.23 -13.82 11.84
N ASP A 82 14.21 -13.50 12.69
CA ASP A 82 13.93 -13.03 14.04
C ASP A 82 13.67 -11.51 14.09
N ASP A 83 13.29 -10.99 15.25
CA ASP A 83 12.91 -9.60 15.40
C ASP A 83 14.07 -8.60 15.15
N SER A 84 15.34 -9.03 15.20
CA SER A 84 16.49 -8.16 14.89
C SER A 84 16.54 -7.76 13.42
N TYR A 85 15.89 -8.51 12.53
CA TYR A 85 15.69 -8.14 11.12
C TYR A 85 15.04 -6.77 10.95
N PHE A 86 14.19 -6.39 11.91
CA PHE A 86 13.43 -5.13 11.88
C PHE A 86 14.17 -3.96 12.55
N ASP A 87 15.41 -4.13 13.04
CA ASP A 87 16.16 -3.07 13.74
C ASP A 87 16.37 -1.82 12.88
N ASP A 88 16.59 -1.99 11.58
CA ASP A 88 16.82 -0.94 10.58
C ASP A 88 15.62 -0.63 9.69
N VAL A 89 14.41 -1.07 10.08
CA VAL A 89 13.18 -0.85 9.32
C VAL A 89 12.49 0.45 9.74
N ALA A 90 12.14 1.27 8.75
CA ALA A 90 11.16 2.34 8.89
C ALA A 90 9.78 1.87 8.40
N PHE A 91 8.82 1.72 9.32
CA PHE A 91 7.42 1.45 9.00
C PHE A 91 6.69 2.76 8.73
N VAL A 92 6.20 2.94 7.51
CA VAL A 92 5.57 4.18 7.04
C VAL A 92 4.12 3.92 6.67
N GLY A 93 3.19 4.71 7.23
CA GLY A 93 1.79 4.51 6.91
C GLY A 93 0.77 5.34 7.68
N ASP A 94 -0.45 4.87 7.68
CA ASP A 94 -1.60 5.51 8.31
C ASP A 94 -1.99 4.86 9.67
N SER A 95 -3.26 4.99 10.05
CA SER A 95 -3.79 4.41 11.28
C SER A 95 -3.68 2.88 11.36
N ARG A 96 -3.61 2.16 10.23
CA ARG A 96 -3.42 0.71 10.22
C ARG A 96 -1.99 0.36 10.63
N THR A 97 -0.99 1.07 10.11
CA THR A 97 0.41 0.91 10.52
C THR A 97 0.61 1.35 11.98
N ASP A 98 -0.09 2.39 12.46
CA ASP A 98 -0.08 2.75 13.89
C ASP A 98 -0.70 1.64 14.76
N GLY A 99 -1.77 0.99 14.27
CA GLY A 99 -2.33 -0.21 14.90
C GLY A 99 -1.33 -1.36 14.98
N PHE A 100 -0.57 -1.62 13.91
CA PHE A 100 0.50 -2.62 13.91
C PHE A 100 1.56 -2.30 14.98
N ARG A 101 2.05 -1.05 15.04
CA ARG A 101 2.97 -0.58 16.09
C ARG A 101 2.46 -0.85 17.49
N LEU A 102 1.14 -0.65 17.73
CA LEU A 102 0.53 -0.76 19.06
C LEU A 102 0.22 -2.19 19.48
N TYR A 103 -0.07 -3.08 18.52
CA TYR A 103 -0.70 -4.37 18.80
C TYR A 103 0.05 -5.58 18.28
N SER A 104 1.07 -5.44 17.41
CA SER A 104 1.86 -6.56 16.87
C SER A 104 2.77 -7.21 17.92
N GLY A 105 3.18 -6.46 18.95
CA GLY A 105 4.18 -6.90 19.91
C GLY A 105 5.63 -6.73 19.43
N LEU A 106 5.85 -6.22 18.22
CA LEU A 106 7.19 -5.91 17.72
C LEU A 106 7.71 -4.63 18.41
N GLU A 107 8.81 -4.76 19.15
CA GLU A 107 9.49 -3.65 19.84
C GLU A 107 10.72 -3.15 19.06
N ARG A 108 10.70 -3.30 17.73
CA ARG A 108 11.80 -3.00 16.82
C ARG A 108 11.33 -2.09 15.68
N GLY A 109 12.30 -1.47 15.01
CA GLY A 109 12.04 -0.54 13.90
C GLY A 109 11.58 0.84 14.36
N THR A 110 11.50 1.74 13.41
CA THR A 110 11.01 3.11 13.60
C THR A 110 9.67 3.28 12.88
N TYR A 111 8.72 3.97 13.51
CA TYR A 111 7.37 4.08 12.98
C TYR A 111 7.03 5.52 12.62
N PHE A 112 6.69 5.74 11.36
CA PHE A 112 6.23 7.00 10.79
C PHE A 112 4.76 6.87 10.40
N CYS A 113 3.86 7.12 11.35
CA CYS A 113 2.42 6.87 11.20
C CYS A 113 1.62 8.15 11.46
N VAL A 114 0.74 8.50 10.53
CA VAL A 114 -0.21 9.61 10.69
C VAL A 114 -1.63 9.10 10.40
N THR A 115 -2.53 9.26 11.36
CA THR A 115 -3.94 8.87 11.18
C THR A 115 -4.58 9.65 10.05
N GLY A 116 -5.20 8.94 9.09
CA GLY A 116 -5.81 9.55 7.93
C GLY A 116 -4.83 9.96 6.82
N GLU A 117 -3.56 9.53 6.91
CA GLU A 117 -2.55 9.82 5.90
C GLU A 117 -2.93 9.25 4.54
N THR A 118 -2.56 9.98 3.49
CA THR A 118 -2.71 9.61 2.09
C THR A 118 -1.38 9.71 1.37
N VAL A 119 -1.24 9.05 0.22
CA VAL A 119 -0.02 9.17 -0.60
C VAL A 119 0.27 10.61 -1.04
N ALA A 120 -0.76 11.44 -1.21
CA ALA A 120 -0.62 12.86 -1.54
C ALA A 120 -0.20 13.69 -0.31
N SER A 121 -0.90 13.51 0.83
CA SER A 121 -0.59 14.30 2.02
C SER A 121 0.77 13.93 2.63
N ALA A 122 1.26 12.71 2.41
CA ALA A 122 2.57 12.28 2.87
C ALA A 122 3.72 13.13 2.30
N THR A 123 3.55 13.70 1.09
CA THR A 123 4.53 14.61 0.48
C THR A 123 4.16 16.07 0.64
N ASP A 124 2.86 16.42 0.58
CA ASP A 124 2.37 17.78 0.34
C ASP A 124 1.92 18.50 1.62
N MET A 125 1.71 17.78 2.73
CA MET A 125 1.16 18.35 3.95
C MET A 125 2.09 18.22 5.16
N GLU A 126 2.30 19.33 5.89
CA GLU A 126 3.07 19.37 7.13
C GLU A 126 2.24 18.83 8.33
N ASN A 127 1.97 17.52 8.35
CA ASN A 127 1.15 16.87 9.36
C ASN A 127 1.95 15.98 10.35
N TRP A 128 3.25 15.78 10.11
CA TRP A 128 4.16 15.16 11.07
C TRP A 128 4.72 16.18 12.04
N LYS A 129 4.68 15.88 13.33
CA LYS A 129 5.22 16.74 14.39
C LYS A 129 6.54 16.18 14.89
N THR A 130 7.61 16.94 14.70
CA THR A 130 8.95 16.63 15.21
C THR A 130 9.04 16.82 16.74
N GLU A 131 10.08 16.29 17.37
CA GLU A 131 10.31 16.41 18.81
C GLU A 131 10.45 17.87 19.27
N ASP A 132 11.06 18.73 18.46
CA ASP A 132 11.19 20.17 18.71
C ASP A 132 9.91 20.96 18.41
N GLY A 133 8.84 20.28 18.00
CA GLY A 133 7.50 20.83 17.82
C GLY A 133 7.24 21.46 16.45
N ARG A 134 8.20 21.41 15.52
CA ARG A 134 7.99 21.82 14.12
C ARG A 134 7.04 20.84 13.44
N LYS A 135 6.38 21.30 12.39
CA LYS A 135 5.62 20.45 11.49
C LYS A 135 6.38 20.31 10.17
N ILE A 136 6.42 19.10 9.66
CA ILE A 136 7.02 18.74 8.37
C ILE A 136 6.12 17.72 7.69
N SER A 137 6.39 17.39 6.44
CA SER A 137 5.70 16.29 5.77
C SER A 137 6.14 14.94 6.34
N LEU A 138 5.31 13.90 6.14
CA LEU A 138 5.69 12.54 6.53
C LEU A 138 6.93 12.08 5.75
N ALA A 139 7.03 12.41 4.45
CA ALA A 139 8.18 12.09 3.62
C ALA A 139 9.46 12.77 4.15
N ASP A 140 9.40 14.05 4.59
CA ASP A 140 10.55 14.73 5.20
C ASP A 140 10.97 14.09 6.53
N ALA A 141 10.01 13.58 7.29
CA ALA A 141 10.31 12.85 8.52
C ALA A 141 11.04 11.53 8.24
N VAL A 142 10.59 10.78 7.23
CA VAL A 142 11.25 9.54 6.78
C VAL A 142 12.62 9.85 6.21
N ALA A 143 12.79 10.91 5.40
CA ALA A 143 14.06 11.31 4.80
C ALA A 143 15.18 11.58 5.85
N ALA A 144 14.79 11.90 7.08
CA ALA A 144 15.73 12.12 8.19
C ALA A 144 16.07 10.81 8.95
N ALA A 145 15.44 9.68 8.61
CA ALA A 145 15.69 8.41 9.28
C ALA A 145 16.96 7.73 8.78
N ASP A 146 17.63 7.03 9.68
CA ASP A 146 18.71 6.09 9.34
C ASP A 146 18.07 4.69 9.28
N CYS A 147 17.78 4.20 8.08
CA CYS A 147 17.12 2.92 7.85
C CYS A 147 17.64 2.22 6.60
N GLY A 148 17.79 0.92 6.67
CA GLY A 148 18.15 0.06 5.53
C GLY A 148 16.92 -0.46 4.78
N LYS A 149 15.73 -0.37 5.38
CA LYS A 149 14.47 -0.85 4.78
C LYS A 149 13.32 0.11 5.10
N ILE A 150 12.43 0.31 4.13
CA ILE A 150 11.21 1.10 4.29
C ILE A 150 10.00 0.23 3.95
N TYR A 151 9.17 -0.07 4.93
CA TYR A 151 7.92 -0.81 4.76
C TYR A 151 6.76 0.18 4.67
N LEU A 152 6.22 0.38 3.46
CA LEU A 152 5.19 1.37 3.16
C LEU A 152 3.80 0.73 3.05
N MET A 153 2.80 1.24 3.77
CA MET A 153 1.38 0.92 3.56
C MET A 153 0.52 2.19 3.64
N LEU A 154 0.05 2.69 2.50
CA LEU A 154 -0.90 3.79 2.35
C LEU A 154 -1.92 3.44 1.25
N GLY A 155 -3.11 4.04 1.30
CA GLY A 155 -4.12 3.87 0.25
C GLY A 155 -5.54 3.64 0.74
N ILE A 156 -5.75 3.27 2.02
CA ILE A 156 -7.10 3.05 2.54
C ILE A 156 -7.92 4.35 2.60
N ASN A 157 -7.26 5.48 2.83
CA ASN A 157 -7.90 6.79 2.97
C ASN A 157 -8.24 7.41 1.61
N GLU A 158 -7.65 6.92 0.53
CA GLU A 158 -7.86 7.34 -0.86
C GLU A 158 -8.94 6.55 -1.59
N LEU A 159 -9.47 5.49 -1.00
CA LEU A 159 -10.50 4.64 -1.64
C LEU A 159 -11.75 5.42 -2.08
N GLY A 160 -11.98 6.61 -1.53
CA GLY A 160 -13.04 7.53 -1.94
C GLY A 160 -12.70 8.39 -3.18
N TRP A 161 -11.48 8.36 -3.69
CA TRP A 161 -11.08 9.16 -4.85
C TRP A 161 -11.75 8.66 -6.14
N ASN A 162 -11.81 9.55 -7.14
CA ASN A 162 -12.47 9.24 -8.41
C ASN A 162 -11.53 8.47 -9.36
N GLY A 163 -11.44 7.18 -9.15
CA GLY A 163 -10.59 6.27 -9.92
C GLY A 163 -9.20 6.11 -9.32
N THR A 164 -8.41 5.21 -9.92
CA THR A 164 -7.07 4.84 -9.46
C THR A 164 -5.95 5.71 -10.04
N ASP A 165 -6.19 6.47 -11.12
CA ASP A 165 -5.15 7.24 -11.81
C ASP A 165 -4.53 8.33 -10.94
N ILE A 166 -5.36 9.04 -10.15
CA ILE A 166 -4.90 10.08 -9.22
C ILE A 166 -4.07 9.43 -8.12
N PHE A 167 -4.54 8.32 -7.57
CA PHE A 167 -3.82 7.54 -6.58
C PHE A 167 -2.46 7.09 -7.12
N ARG A 168 -2.44 6.47 -8.31
CA ARG A 168 -1.22 6.00 -8.98
C ARG A 168 -0.18 7.11 -9.11
N SER A 169 -0.58 8.29 -9.59
CA SER A 169 0.33 9.42 -9.78
C SER A 169 0.98 9.88 -8.47
N HIS A 170 0.21 10.02 -7.39
CA HIS A 170 0.76 10.40 -6.09
C HIS A 170 1.58 9.29 -5.43
N ALA A 171 1.16 8.02 -5.59
CA ALA A 171 1.88 6.86 -5.09
C ALA A 171 3.26 6.72 -5.77
N GLU A 172 3.32 6.88 -7.10
CA GLU A 172 4.58 6.90 -7.84
C GLU A 172 5.51 8.03 -7.37
N ASN A 173 4.97 9.24 -7.20
CA ASN A 173 5.74 10.37 -6.69
C ASN A 173 6.32 10.10 -5.30
N LEU A 174 5.54 9.49 -4.41
CA LEU A 174 6.00 9.11 -3.07
C LEU A 174 7.12 8.06 -3.14
N LEU A 175 6.95 6.98 -3.94
CA LEU A 175 7.99 5.95 -4.11
C LEU A 175 9.29 6.55 -4.63
N ARG A 176 9.23 7.34 -5.71
CA ARG A 176 10.42 7.99 -6.28
C ARG A 176 11.09 8.96 -5.29
N ARG A 177 10.30 9.62 -4.45
CA ARG A 177 10.83 10.49 -3.39
C ARG A 177 11.57 9.65 -2.34
N LEU A 178 10.98 8.54 -1.87
CA LEU A 178 11.62 7.65 -0.89
C LEU A 178 12.91 7.04 -1.46
N GLN A 179 12.92 6.61 -2.73
CA GLN A 179 14.12 6.10 -3.40
C GLN A 179 15.22 7.17 -3.53
N ALA A 180 14.85 8.41 -3.81
CA ALA A 180 15.82 9.50 -3.92
C ALA A 180 16.43 9.89 -2.57
N ASP A 181 15.62 9.86 -1.50
CA ASP A 181 16.06 10.19 -0.15
C ASP A 181 16.88 9.06 0.50
N HIS A 182 16.60 7.80 0.12
CA HIS A 182 17.22 6.57 0.64
C HIS A 182 17.71 5.65 -0.48
N PRO A 183 18.76 6.03 -1.24
CA PRO A 183 19.18 5.29 -2.43
C PRO A 183 19.74 3.88 -2.14
N ASP A 184 20.13 3.63 -0.89
CA ASP A 184 20.70 2.36 -0.45
C ASP A 184 19.69 1.50 0.34
N ALA A 185 18.46 2.00 0.57
CA ALA A 185 17.44 1.27 1.31
C ALA A 185 16.53 0.42 0.38
N GLU A 186 16.15 -0.76 0.86
CA GLU A 186 15.12 -1.58 0.23
C GLU A 186 13.73 -0.99 0.53
N ILE A 187 12.95 -0.66 -0.49
CA ILE A 187 11.59 -0.17 -0.32
C ILE A 187 10.62 -1.31 -0.57
N VAL A 188 9.86 -1.65 0.45
CA VAL A 188 8.89 -2.75 0.46
C VAL A 188 7.48 -2.16 0.53
N VAL A 189 6.75 -2.23 -0.55
CA VAL A 189 5.34 -1.85 -0.61
C VAL A 189 4.51 -2.99 -0.04
N GLN A 190 3.70 -2.69 0.96
CA GLN A 190 2.77 -3.65 1.56
C GLN A 190 1.39 -3.50 0.95
N SER A 191 0.72 -4.62 0.64
CA SER A 191 -0.67 -4.59 0.21
C SER A 191 -1.58 -3.96 1.27
N LEU A 192 -2.65 -3.29 0.83
CA LEU A 192 -3.75 -2.92 1.71
C LEU A 192 -4.47 -4.17 2.20
N LEU A 193 -4.83 -4.17 3.47
CA LEU A 193 -5.56 -5.25 4.11
C LEU A 193 -7.05 -5.20 3.75
N PRO A 194 -7.75 -6.34 3.69
CA PRO A 194 -9.18 -6.35 3.47
C PRO A 194 -9.96 -5.70 4.61
N VAL A 195 -11.23 -5.41 4.37
CA VAL A 195 -12.20 -5.04 5.40
C VAL A 195 -13.15 -6.21 5.66
N SER A 196 -13.83 -6.19 6.82
CA SER A 196 -14.79 -7.24 7.17
C SER A 196 -15.98 -7.26 6.20
N ALA A 197 -16.65 -8.42 6.10
CA ALA A 197 -17.88 -8.59 5.32
C ALA A 197 -18.96 -7.57 5.72
N GLU A 198 -19.08 -7.25 7.03
CA GLU A 198 -20.02 -6.23 7.51
C GLU A 198 -19.67 -4.84 6.97
N GLN A 199 -18.38 -4.47 6.97
CA GLN A 199 -17.94 -3.18 6.43
C GLN A 199 -18.12 -3.12 4.92
N ASP A 200 -17.79 -4.19 4.21
CA ASP A 200 -17.93 -4.30 2.76
C ASP A 200 -19.41 -4.16 2.33
N ALA A 201 -20.33 -4.79 3.06
CA ALA A 201 -21.79 -4.73 2.81
C ALA A 201 -22.40 -3.33 3.04
N LYS A 202 -21.70 -2.38 3.69
CA LYS A 202 -22.22 -1.00 3.88
C LYS A 202 -22.32 -0.20 2.58
N GLY A 203 -21.71 -0.69 1.48
CA GLY A 203 -21.69 0.01 0.19
C GLY A 203 -20.95 1.36 0.23
N SER A 204 -20.05 1.54 1.19
CA SER A 204 -19.21 2.73 1.30
C SER A 204 -18.03 2.64 0.31
N TYR A 205 -17.28 3.73 0.17
CA TYR A 205 -16.04 3.72 -0.62
C TYR A 205 -14.94 2.83 0.00
N VAL A 206 -14.99 2.53 1.29
CA VAL A 206 -14.11 1.58 1.97
C VAL A 206 -14.72 0.19 1.83
N ASN A 207 -14.30 -0.53 0.78
CA ASN A 207 -14.77 -1.87 0.43
C ASN A 207 -13.66 -2.70 -0.24
N ASN A 208 -13.83 -4.02 -0.26
CA ASN A 208 -12.81 -4.97 -0.74
C ASN A 208 -12.56 -4.86 -2.24
N GLN A 209 -13.56 -4.53 -3.06
CA GLN A 209 -13.36 -4.35 -4.50
C GLN A 209 -12.39 -3.20 -4.80
N ARG A 210 -12.51 -2.08 -4.09
CA ARG A 210 -11.59 -0.94 -4.26
C ARG A 210 -10.21 -1.22 -3.68
N ILE A 211 -10.14 -1.93 -2.56
CA ILE A 211 -8.87 -2.37 -1.97
C ILE A 211 -8.08 -3.21 -2.98
N LEU A 212 -8.71 -4.19 -3.62
CA LEU A 212 -8.08 -5.02 -4.65
C LEU A 212 -7.57 -4.18 -5.83
N ALA A 213 -8.35 -3.19 -6.30
CA ALA A 213 -7.93 -2.31 -7.39
C ALA A 213 -6.71 -1.45 -7.00
N TYR A 214 -6.63 -0.97 -5.76
CA TYR A 214 -5.48 -0.21 -5.26
C TYR A 214 -4.25 -1.10 -5.01
N ASN A 215 -4.46 -2.33 -4.55
CA ASN A 215 -3.37 -3.32 -4.43
C ASN A 215 -2.77 -3.67 -5.80
N GLN A 216 -3.60 -3.75 -6.85
CA GLN A 216 -3.11 -3.94 -8.21
C GLN A 216 -2.22 -2.77 -8.65
N VAL A 217 -2.63 -1.52 -8.37
CA VAL A 217 -1.80 -0.33 -8.67
C VAL A 217 -0.47 -0.35 -7.91
N TRP A 218 -0.49 -0.72 -6.62
CA TRP A 218 0.72 -0.82 -5.83
C TRP A 218 1.68 -1.89 -6.36
N MET A 219 1.16 -3.05 -6.75
CA MET A 219 1.95 -4.14 -7.31
C MET A 219 2.61 -3.73 -8.64
N GLU A 220 1.85 -3.09 -9.55
CA GLU A 220 2.38 -2.56 -10.81
C GLU A 220 3.45 -1.48 -10.59
N LEU A 221 3.24 -0.56 -9.64
CA LEU A 221 4.21 0.47 -9.30
C LEU A 221 5.47 -0.11 -8.68
N ALA A 222 5.36 -1.14 -7.84
CA ALA A 222 6.52 -1.80 -7.27
C ALA A 222 7.38 -2.45 -8.37
N GLU A 223 6.77 -3.17 -9.32
CA GLU A 223 7.45 -3.73 -10.49
C GLU A 223 8.13 -2.64 -11.33
N GLU A 224 7.40 -1.58 -11.69
CA GLU A 224 7.90 -0.49 -12.55
C GLU A 224 9.02 0.33 -11.92
N THR A 225 9.03 0.45 -10.59
CA THR A 225 10.01 1.23 -9.84
C THR A 225 11.15 0.39 -9.27
N GLY A 226 11.09 -0.95 -9.42
CA GLY A 226 12.07 -1.87 -8.85
C GLY A 226 12.00 -1.96 -7.32
N CYS A 227 10.83 -1.66 -6.73
CA CYS A 227 10.58 -1.89 -5.33
C CYS A 227 10.10 -3.33 -5.08
N ASP A 228 10.22 -3.81 -3.85
CA ASP A 228 9.61 -5.04 -3.43
C ASP A 228 8.11 -4.85 -3.13
N TYR A 229 7.33 -5.92 -3.29
CA TYR A 229 5.92 -5.94 -2.92
C TYR A 229 5.64 -7.15 -2.04
N VAL A 230 5.09 -6.94 -0.85
CA VAL A 230 4.68 -8.00 0.06
C VAL A 230 3.16 -8.01 0.22
N ASN A 231 2.53 -9.16 -0.07
CA ASN A 231 1.07 -9.30 -0.05
C ASN A 231 0.55 -9.65 1.34
N ILE A 232 0.72 -8.74 2.29
CA ILE A 232 0.30 -8.96 3.70
C ILE A 232 -1.20 -9.21 3.86
N ALA A 233 -2.04 -8.92 2.84
CA ALA A 233 -3.46 -9.26 2.87
C ALA A 233 -3.70 -10.77 3.06
N GLU A 234 -2.80 -11.62 2.54
CA GLU A 234 -2.90 -13.07 2.69
C GLU A 234 -2.92 -13.53 4.16
N ALA A 235 -2.20 -12.82 5.03
CA ALA A 235 -2.14 -13.13 6.45
C ALA A 235 -3.48 -12.99 7.19
N VAL A 236 -4.38 -12.15 6.67
CA VAL A 236 -5.59 -11.72 7.38
C VAL A 236 -6.86 -11.82 6.52
N THR A 237 -6.80 -12.50 5.38
CA THR A 237 -7.97 -12.73 4.53
C THR A 237 -8.60 -14.07 4.85
N GLY A 238 -9.88 -14.07 5.22
CA GLY A 238 -10.66 -15.29 5.42
C GLY A 238 -11.06 -15.97 4.11
N GLU A 239 -11.68 -17.16 4.21
CA GLU A 239 -12.13 -17.94 3.05
C GLU A 239 -13.15 -17.18 2.17
N ASP A 240 -13.86 -16.21 2.74
CA ASP A 240 -14.83 -15.35 2.06
C ASP A 240 -14.18 -14.12 1.36
N GLY A 241 -12.86 -14.00 1.41
CA GLY A 241 -12.12 -12.86 0.87
C GLY A 241 -12.18 -11.59 1.73
N CYS A 242 -12.72 -11.67 2.94
CA CYS A 242 -12.88 -10.56 3.87
C CYS A 242 -11.97 -10.70 5.09
N LEU A 243 -11.78 -9.60 5.82
CA LEU A 243 -11.13 -9.61 7.12
C LEU A 243 -12.02 -10.30 8.15
N PRO A 244 -11.57 -11.39 8.81
CA PRO A 244 -12.33 -12.05 9.87
C PRO A 244 -12.67 -11.10 11.02
N ALA A 245 -13.90 -11.18 11.52
CA ALA A 245 -14.37 -10.28 12.59
C ALA A 245 -13.53 -10.37 13.88
N GLU A 246 -13.01 -11.55 14.20
CA GLU A 246 -12.13 -11.80 15.33
C GLU A 246 -10.73 -11.18 15.20
N MET A 247 -10.34 -10.74 14.02
CA MET A 247 -9.07 -10.05 13.74
C MET A 247 -9.20 -8.52 13.71
N SER A 248 -10.39 -7.97 13.92
CA SER A 248 -10.66 -6.54 13.81
C SER A 248 -11.36 -5.95 15.03
N PHE A 249 -11.21 -4.63 15.22
CA PHE A 249 -11.97 -3.85 16.22
C PHE A 249 -13.30 -3.32 15.65
N ASP A 250 -13.31 -2.93 14.37
CA ASP A 250 -14.40 -2.16 13.74
C ASP A 250 -14.67 -2.57 12.28
N GLY A 251 -14.03 -3.65 11.84
CA GLY A 251 -14.10 -4.15 10.47
C GLY A 251 -13.11 -3.50 9.50
N VAL A 252 -12.29 -2.53 9.96
CA VAL A 252 -11.27 -1.82 9.17
C VAL A 252 -9.90 -1.92 9.80
N HIS A 253 -9.80 -1.69 11.11
CA HIS A 253 -8.56 -1.69 11.88
C HIS A 253 -8.35 -3.06 12.54
N LEU A 254 -7.14 -3.59 12.41
CA LEU A 254 -6.75 -4.86 13.03
C LEU A 254 -6.69 -4.72 14.56
N ASN A 255 -7.12 -5.75 15.24
CA ASN A 255 -6.86 -5.95 16.63
C ASN A 255 -5.52 -6.70 16.84
N ARG A 256 -5.23 -7.09 18.09
CA ARG A 256 -3.99 -7.81 18.43
C ARG A 256 -3.81 -9.09 17.60
N ALA A 257 -4.87 -9.89 17.39
CA ALA A 257 -4.79 -11.14 16.64
C ALA A 257 -4.40 -10.88 15.18
N GLY A 258 -5.05 -9.90 14.53
CA GLY A 258 -4.72 -9.52 13.17
C GLY A 258 -3.31 -8.92 13.04
N CYS A 259 -2.88 -8.08 13.99
CA CYS A 259 -1.52 -7.52 13.98
C CYS A 259 -0.43 -8.58 14.22
N HIS A 260 -0.70 -9.61 15.02
CA HIS A 260 0.23 -10.74 15.18
C HIS A 260 0.33 -11.55 13.88
N ALA A 261 -0.81 -11.86 13.22
CA ALA A 261 -0.79 -12.55 11.93
C ALA A 261 0.01 -11.76 10.88
N TRP A 262 -0.14 -10.43 10.84
CA TRP A 262 0.67 -9.57 9.98
C TRP A 262 2.16 -9.68 10.29
N LEU A 263 2.57 -9.59 11.57
CA LEU A 263 3.97 -9.71 11.96
C LEU A 263 4.55 -11.08 11.60
N ASP A 264 3.81 -12.16 11.87
CA ASP A 264 4.25 -13.51 11.56
C ASP A 264 4.43 -13.71 10.04
N TYR A 265 3.57 -13.09 9.22
CA TYR A 265 3.72 -13.07 7.77
C TYR A 265 4.99 -12.31 7.33
N LEU A 266 5.25 -11.13 7.90
CA LEU A 266 6.47 -10.37 7.59
C LEU A 266 7.75 -11.13 7.97
N ARG A 267 7.72 -11.95 9.01
CA ARG A 267 8.87 -12.78 9.40
C ARG A 267 9.21 -13.85 8.36
N THR A 268 8.21 -14.35 7.63
CA THR A 268 8.41 -15.37 6.59
C THR A 268 8.42 -14.81 5.17
N HIS A 269 8.19 -13.50 4.99
CA HIS A 269 8.22 -12.80 3.70
C HIS A 269 9.17 -11.59 3.82
N SER A 270 10.44 -11.90 4.10
CA SER A 270 11.49 -10.90 4.31
C SER A 270 12.28 -10.65 3.01
N VAL A 271 12.79 -9.43 2.86
CA VAL A 271 13.66 -9.01 1.74
C VAL A 271 15.14 -9.00 2.18
N GLY A 272 16.07 -8.90 1.24
CA GLY A 272 17.51 -8.81 1.55
C GLY A 272 18.11 -10.08 2.16
N GLN A 273 17.35 -11.18 2.21
CA GLN A 273 17.92 -12.48 2.57
C GLN A 273 18.57 -13.11 1.33
N PRO A 274 19.79 -13.68 1.43
CA PRO A 274 20.33 -14.45 0.32
C PRO A 274 19.34 -15.57 0.02
N SER A 275 18.82 -15.59 -1.22
CA SER A 275 17.99 -16.70 -1.73
C SER A 275 18.69 -18.00 -1.40
N GLY A 276 18.00 -18.90 -0.68
CA GLY A 276 18.55 -20.14 -0.12
C GLY A 276 18.93 -21.22 -1.14
N GLU A 277 19.62 -20.83 -2.22
CA GLU A 277 20.30 -21.75 -3.12
C GLU A 277 21.79 -21.81 -2.77
N HIS A 278 22.23 -23.00 -2.32
CA HIS A 278 23.59 -23.48 -2.04
C HIS A 278 24.07 -23.50 -0.58
N GLN A 279 23.37 -24.25 0.28
CA GLN A 279 24.00 -24.86 1.44
C GLN A 279 23.88 -26.40 1.46
N GLU A 280 23.97 -27.04 0.31
CA GLU A 280 24.06 -28.50 0.25
C GLU A 280 25.24 -28.92 -0.63
N THR A 281 26.48 -28.70 -0.17
CA THR A 281 27.67 -29.48 -0.59
C THR A 281 28.93 -29.07 0.20
N ALA A 282 28.97 -29.24 1.51
CA ALA A 282 30.22 -29.17 2.25
C ALA A 282 30.30 -30.16 3.44
N ALA A 283 29.59 -31.29 3.37
CA ALA A 283 29.71 -32.33 4.41
C ALA A 283 29.81 -33.73 3.81
N ALA A 284 30.77 -33.96 2.90
CA ALA A 284 31.14 -35.30 2.50
C ALA A 284 32.55 -35.34 1.88
N VAL A 285 33.59 -34.97 2.62
CA VAL A 285 34.95 -35.51 2.45
C VAL A 285 35.70 -35.34 3.77
N SER A 286 35.72 -36.38 4.60
CA SER A 286 36.80 -36.74 5.50
C SER A 286 36.67 -38.19 5.87
#